data_7efaf8b97d1cc44683d53546ee5901bd
#
_entry.id   7efaf8b97d1cc44683d53546ee5901bd
#
_cell.length_a   1.000
_cell.length_b   1.000
_cell.length_c   1.000
_cell.angle_alpha   90.00
_cell.angle_beta   90.00
_cell.angle_gamma   90.00
#
_symmetry.space_group_name_H-M   'P 1'
#
loop_
_entity.id
_entity.type
_entity.pdbx_description
1 polymer ?
#
loop_
_entity_poly.entity_id
_entity_poly.type
_entity_poly.pdbx_seq_one_letter_code
_entity_poly.pdbx_strand_id
1 'polypeptide(L)'
;MNSRSLQGFLIFLCFLTSSAAFGQGSPATYVDAPLGEIKRFPGDGAGAFKTGKYRDLFAEQGHASEETKAKIEKAFQQLFHGDALAERVYFEAGSNAAGPLAFMTDWANNDARTEGMSYGMMIAVQMNKKHEFDALWNWSNTYMLITDPKNPNVGYFAWSMNTDGTPRSTGPAPDGEEYYAMALLFAAHRWGNGTGIYNYQEQAEKILRGMRHHPVITETGPFRIHPDDPPFSPVGGDLSSPNNTEREQARTDLAIELKGEGKSLPEPEFRRPDAAAWARFASRPTTAGPMMEAEHNMVRFVPDVGGGNTDASYHLPAFYELFARWGPVEDRDFWATAADVSRDFFVKVTSPGTGLAPDRNHFDGSPVLGRDGRPVPFSYDSWRTASNWSVDYSWWHKDSRETLLSDRIQKFLVSQGISTFVDRYTLDGKPLSTRHSVGMVAATTVGGLAATPGADEQAFVEQLWRTPIPVGDQRYFDGMLYLMSLLHCSGDFRIWGPR
;
A
#
# COMPACT_ATOMS: atom_id res chain seq x y z
N MET A 1 24.91 -62.06 -64.26
CA MET A 1 23.98 -61.43 -65.26
C MET A 1 22.74 -60.95 -64.58
N ASN A 2 22.44 -59.70 -64.74
CA ASN A 2 21.17 -58.97 -64.49
C ASN A 2 20.38 -59.18 -63.19
N SER A 3 20.52 -58.31 -62.25
CA SER A 3 19.78 -57.05 -61.95
C SER A 3 18.27 -57.06 -62.24
N ARG A 4 17.48 -56.86 -61.23
CA ARG A 4 16.35 -55.93 -61.23
C ARG A 4 15.88 -55.60 -59.78
N SER A 5 15.93 -54.35 -59.45
CA SER A 5 15.41 -53.69 -58.29
C SER A 5 13.89 -53.79 -58.12
N LEU A 6 13.40 -53.95 -56.92
CA LEU A 6 12.02 -53.58 -56.55
C LEU A 6 12.10 -52.48 -55.45
N GLN A 7 11.66 -51.28 -55.84
CA GLN A 7 11.40 -50.18 -54.95
C GLN A 7 10.11 -50.48 -54.15
N GLY A 8 10.23 -50.56 -52.85
CA GLY A 8 9.09 -50.57 -51.95
C GLY A 8 8.81 -49.11 -51.48
N PHE A 9 7.63 -48.63 -51.85
CA PHE A 9 7.12 -47.35 -51.38
C PHE A 9 6.70 -47.47 -49.88
N LEU A 10 7.43 -46.79 -49.00
CA LEU A 10 6.99 -46.58 -47.63
C LEU A 10 6.25 -45.24 -47.57
N ILE A 11 4.93 -45.30 -47.36
CA ILE A 11 4.09 -44.12 -47.09
C ILE A 11 4.32 -43.75 -45.64
N PHE A 12 5.06 -42.63 -45.40
CA PHE A 12 5.15 -41.99 -44.10
C PHE A 12 3.89 -41.13 -43.93
N LEU A 13 3.00 -41.58 -43.05
CA LEU A 13 1.88 -40.77 -42.57
C LEU A 13 2.42 -39.76 -41.56
N CYS A 14 2.71 -38.52 -42.00
CA CYS A 14 2.97 -37.41 -41.10
C CYS A 14 1.67 -36.99 -40.38
N PHE A 15 1.52 -37.37 -39.13
CA PHE A 15 0.61 -36.69 -38.22
C PHE A 15 1.16 -35.29 -37.95
N LEU A 16 0.62 -34.29 -38.61
CA LEU A 16 0.76 -32.89 -38.24
C LEU A 16 -0.07 -32.65 -36.99
N THR A 17 0.54 -32.82 -35.82
CA THR A 17 0.03 -32.18 -34.61
C THR A 17 0.36 -30.70 -34.72
N SER A 18 -0.61 -29.89 -35.09
CA SER A 18 -0.54 -28.44 -34.96
C SER A 18 -0.58 -28.11 -33.48
N SER A 19 0.58 -28.08 -32.80
CA SER A 19 0.77 -27.37 -31.57
C SER A 19 0.64 -25.89 -31.93
N ALA A 20 -0.51 -25.29 -31.61
CA ALA A 20 -0.61 -23.83 -31.54
C ALA A 20 0.37 -23.36 -30.44
N ALA A 21 1.56 -23.05 -30.88
CA ALA A 21 2.48 -22.27 -30.04
C ALA A 21 1.81 -20.92 -29.85
N PHE A 22 1.19 -20.72 -28.70
CA PHE A 22 0.96 -19.39 -28.18
C PHE A 22 2.34 -18.75 -28.07
N GLY A 23 2.65 -17.85 -28.96
CA GLY A 23 3.88 -17.09 -28.94
C GLY A 23 3.90 -16.21 -27.68
N GLN A 24 4.41 -16.76 -26.60
CA GLN A 24 4.93 -15.95 -25.51
C GLN A 24 6.16 -15.29 -26.11
N GLY A 25 6.06 -14.00 -26.45
CA GLY A 25 7.22 -13.20 -26.75
C GLY A 25 8.21 -13.34 -25.60
N SER A 26 9.48 -13.49 -25.93
CA SER A 26 10.54 -13.60 -24.92
C SER A 26 10.38 -12.47 -23.91
N PRO A 27 10.42 -12.71 -22.58
CA PRO A 27 10.33 -11.68 -21.55
C PRO A 27 11.29 -10.51 -21.82
N ALA A 28 12.49 -10.78 -22.33
CA ALA A 28 13.48 -9.78 -22.70
C ALA A 28 12.96 -8.76 -23.75
N THR A 29 12.10 -9.16 -24.68
CA THR A 29 11.58 -8.27 -25.72
C THR A 29 10.65 -7.21 -25.17
N TYR A 30 9.94 -7.51 -24.05
CA TYR A 30 9.02 -6.55 -23.42
C TYR A 30 9.70 -5.64 -22.40
N VAL A 31 10.76 -6.11 -21.76
CA VAL A 31 11.50 -5.31 -20.74
C VAL A 31 12.03 -4.01 -21.34
N ASP A 32 12.45 -4.03 -22.60
CA ASP A 32 13.03 -2.88 -23.29
C ASP A 32 12.02 -2.11 -24.17
N ALA A 33 10.76 -2.53 -24.22
CA ALA A 33 9.72 -1.86 -25.00
C ALA A 33 9.38 -0.48 -24.41
N PRO A 34 9.24 0.57 -25.24
CA PRO A 34 8.77 1.87 -24.81
C PRO A 34 7.39 1.81 -24.15
N LEU A 35 7.17 2.67 -23.14
CA LEU A 35 5.85 2.83 -22.54
C LEU A 35 4.81 3.19 -23.62
N GLY A 36 3.65 2.53 -23.58
CA GLY A 36 2.58 2.69 -24.56
C GLY A 36 2.63 1.75 -25.77
N GLU A 37 3.75 1.07 -26.02
CA GLU A 37 3.83 0.03 -27.05
C GLU A 37 3.50 -1.36 -26.52
N ILE A 38 3.49 -1.54 -25.20
CA ILE A 38 3.12 -2.81 -24.54
C ILE A 38 1.62 -2.98 -24.61
N LYS A 39 1.18 -3.91 -25.45
CA LYS A 39 -0.24 -4.24 -25.56
C LYS A 39 -0.72 -5.02 -24.34
N ARG A 40 -1.95 -4.74 -23.93
CA ARG A 40 -2.62 -5.54 -22.92
C ARG A 40 -2.88 -6.95 -23.46
N PHE A 41 -2.38 -7.95 -22.73
CA PHE A 41 -2.73 -9.36 -22.97
C PHE A 41 -3.70 -9.78 -21.86
N PRO A 42 -4.95 -10.10 -22.19
CA PRO A 42 -5.89 -10.59 -21.16
C PRO A 42 -5.31 -11.81 -20.46
N GLY A 43 -5.32 -11.80 -19.13
CA GLY A 43 -5.05 -12.98 -18.33
C GLY A 43 -6.19 -13.99 -18.49
N ASP A 44 -6.00 -15.20 -17.97
CA ASP A 44 -7.01 -16.28 -18.02
C ASP A 44 -8.12 -16.12 -16.97
N GLY A 45 -8.02 -15.10 -16.09
CA GLY A 45 -8.94 -14.85 -14.99
C GLY A 45 -8.95 -15.97 -13.94
N ALA A 46 -7.90 -16.78 -13.87
CA ALA A 46 -7.79 -17.93 -12.96
C ALA A 46 -7.12 -17.57 -11.63
N GLY A 47 -7.16 -16.31 -11.20
CA GLY A 47 -6.63 -15.85 -9.91
C GLY A 47 -7.35 -16.44 -8.69
N ALA A 48 -6.88 -16.10 -7.51
CA ALA A 48 -7.35 -16.64 -6.24
C ALA A 48 -8.85 -16.39 -5.99
N PHE A 49 -9.41 -15.28 -6.49
CA PHE A 49 -10.84 -15.03 -6.38
C PHE A 49 -11.70 -16.17 -7.00
N LYS A 50 -11.27 -16.71 -8.13
CA LYS A 50 -11.99 -17.80 -8.83
C LYS A 50 -11.60 -19.17 -8.30
N THR A 51 -10.33 -19.36 -7.97
CA THR A 51 -9.77 -20.69 -7.66
C THR A 51 -9.73 -21.01 -6.18
N GLY A 52 -9.78 -20.00 -5.30
CA GLY A 52 -9.53 -20.13 -3.87
C GLY A 52 -8.08 -20.50 -3.54
N LYS A 53 -7.17 -20.48 -4.51
CA LYS A 53 -5.76 -20.86 -4.31
C LYS A 53 -4.88 -19.62 -4.29
N TYR A 54 -4.05 -19.53 -3.28
CA TYR A 54 -3.06 -18.46 -3.09
C TYR A 54 -1.67 -19.08 -3.20
N ARG A 55 -0.74 -18.41 -3.88
CA ARG A 55 0.65 -18.83 -3.93
C ARG A 55 1.29 -18.64 -2.56
N ASP A 56 2.10 -19.61 -2.16
CA ASP A 56 2.97 -19.54 -0.99
C ASP A 56 4.42 -19.56 -1.49
N LEU A 57 4.98 -18.35 -1.67
CA LEU A 57 6.34 -18.17 -2.18
C LEU A 57 7.39 -18.76 -1.25
N PHE A 58 7.13 -18.80 0.07
CA PHE A 58 8.04 -19.43 1.03
C PHE A 58 8.03 -20.95 0.88
N ALA A 59 6.85 -21.56 0.74
CA ALA A 59 6.76 -23.00 0.49
C ALA A 59 7.39 -23.40 -0.86
N GLU A 60 7.24 -22.55 -1.89
CA GLU A 60 7.87 -22.73 -3.21
C GLU A 60 9.41 -22.74 -3.10
N GLN A 61 10.00 -22.07 -2.09
CA GLN A 61 11.44 -22.11 -1.76
C GLN A 61 11.83 -23.18 -0.71
N GLY A 62 10.89 -24.02 -0.31
CA GLY A 62 11.14 -25.15 0.61
C GLY A 62 11.04 -24.83 2.09
N HIS A 63 10.57 -23.62 2.46
CA HIS A 63 10.30 -23.28 3.86
C HIS A 63 9.03 -24.00 4.35
N ALA A 64 9.09 -24.57 5.56
CA ALA A 64 7.96 -25.30 6.10
C ALA A 64 6.82 -24.36 6.52
N SER A 65 5.56 -24.76 6.27
CA SER A 65 4.38 -23.97 6.61
C SER A 65 4.33 -23.57 8.09
N GLU A 66 4.78 -24.43 8.99
CA GLU A 66 4.81 -24.13 10.43
C GLU A 66 5.88 -23.09 10.79
N GLU A 67 7.01 -23.07 10.09
CA GLU A 67 8.04 -22.02 10.27
C GLU A 67 7.55 -20.68 9.74
N THR A 68 6.86 -20.68 8.61
CA THR A 68 6.24 -19.48 8.02
C THR A 68 5.19 -18.89 8.97
N LYS A 69 4.29 -19.72 9.51
CA LYS A 69 3.30 -19.27 10.51
C LYS A 69 3.95 -18.72 11.77
N ALA A 70 4.98 -19.40 12.27
CA ALA A 70 5.72 -18.96 13.45
C ALA A 70 6.41 -17.61 13.22
N LYS A 71 6.95 -17.38 12.02
CA LYS A 71 7.57 -16.11 11.62
C LYS A 71 6.55 -14.99 11.56
N ILE A 72 5.37 -15.22 10.96
CA ILE A 72 4.27 -14.25 10.89
C ILE A 72 3.77 -13.90 12.30
N GLU A 73 3.48 -14.91 13.12
CA GLU A 73 2.99 -14.67 14.49
C GLU A 73 4.06 -13.94 15.33
N LYS A 74 5.34 -14.29 15.21
CA LYS A 74 6.43 -13.56 15.87
C LYS A 74 6.48 -12.10 15.45
N ALA A 75 6.32 -11.80 14.14
CA ALA A 75 6.31 -10.44 13.64
C ALA A 75 5.10 -9.66 14.17
N PHE A 76 3.92 -10.30 14.22
CA PHE A 76 2.74 -9.70 14.81
C PHE A 76 2.96 -9.40 16.31
N GLN A 77 3.43 -10.37 17.08
CA GLN A 77 3.67 -10.18 18.52
C GLN A 77 4.67 -9.06 18.77
N GLN A 78 5.75 -8.97 17.99
CA GLN A 78 6.73 -7.91 18.17
C GLN A 78 6.17 -6.54 17.79
N LEU A 79 5.52 -6.40 16.64
CA LEU A 79 5.04 -5.11 16.15
C LEU A 79 3.77 -4.61 16.87
N PHE A 80 2.95 -5.49 17.42
CA PHE A 80 1.74 -5.11 18.14
C PHE A 80 1.89 -5.12 19.67
N HIS A 81 2.68 -6.06 20.22
CA HIS A 81 2.73 -6.31 21.66
C HIS A 81 4.15 -6.38 22.23
N GLY A 82 5.17 -6.11 21.42
CA GLY A 82 6.58 -6.13 21.83
C GLY A 82 6.97 -4.97 22.72
N ASP A 83 8.26 -4.78 22.90
CA ASP A 83 8.82 -3.69 23.71
C ASP A 83 8.37 -2.31 23.18
N ALA A 84 7.92 -1.45 24.10
CA ALA A 84 7.35 -0.15 23.74
C ALA A 84 8.38 0.80 23.13
N LEU A 85 9.64 0.69 23.54
CA LEU A 85 10.69 1.62 23.14
C LEU A 85 11.30 1.28 21.78
N ALA A 86 11.45 -0.03 21.50
CA ALA A 86 12.22 -0.49 20.34
C ALA A 86 11.42 -1.27 19.30
N GLU A 87 10.27 -1.88 19.65
CA GLU A 87 9.65 -2.89 18.80
C GLU A 87 8.24 -2.55 18.32
N ARG A 88 7.30 -2.27 19.25
CA ARG A 88 5.89 -2.13 18.88
C ARG A 88 5.56 -0.80 18.23
N VAL A 89 4.57 -0.85 17.35
CA VAL A 89 3.93 0.32 16.72
C VAL A 89 2.46 0.46 17.09
N TYR A 90 1.86 -0.57 17.69
CA TYR A 90 0.49 -0.57 18.21
C TYR A 90 0.49 -0.16 19.68
N PHE A 91 -0.39 0.79 20.06
CA PHE A 91 -0.52 1.28 21.43
C PHE A 91 -1.98 1.39 21.84
N GLU A 92 -2.32 0.74 22.95
CA GLU A 92 -3.63 0.91 23.58
C GLU A 92 -3.75 2.33 24.17
N ALA A 93 -4.95 2.93 24.02
CA ALA A 93 -5.26 4.29 24.43
C ALA A 93 -6.51 4.36 25.32
N GLY A 94 -6.73 3.35 26.15
CA GLY A 94 -7.89 3.26 27.02
C GLY A 94 -9.16 2.82 26.31
N SER A 95 -10.30 3.39 26.66
CA SER A 95 -11.61 3.03 26.09
C SER A 95 -12.61 4.19 26.17
N ASN A 96 -13.62 4.15 25.31
CA ASN A 96 -14.80 5.02 25.35
C ASN A 96 -16.09 4.20 25.39
N ALA A 97 -17.24 4.85 25.19
CA ALA A 97 -18.55 4.16 25.21
C ALA A 97 -18.70 3.11 24.09
N ALA A 98 -17.94 3.20 22.99
CA ALA A 98 -17.96 2.22 21.91
C ALA A 98 -17.02 1.03 22.18
N GLY A 99 -16.05 1.14 23.09
CA GLY A 99 -15.13 0.06 23.42
C GLY A 99 -13.67 0.50 23.55
N PRO A 100 -12.71 -0.43 23.38
CA PRO A 100 -11.30 -0.14 23.46
C PRO A 100 -10.83 0.81 22.36
N LEU A 101 -9.78 1.58 22.66
CA LEU A 101 -9.11 2.49 21.76
C LEU A 101 -7.65 2.07 21.60
N ALA A 102 -7.15 2.08 20.37
CA ALA A 102 -5.74 1.88 20.10
C ALA A 102 -5.32 2.60 18.81
N PHE A 103 -4.05 2.90 18.67
CA PHE A 103 -3.49 3.53 17.47
C PHE A 103 -2.19 2.87 17.01
N MET A 104 -1.92 3.01 15.72
CA MET A 104 -0.61 2.71 15.12
C MET A 104 0.21 3.98 15.06
N THR A 105 1.48 3.92 15.50
CA THR A 105 2.32 5.10 15.53
C THR A 105 3.46 5.04 14.54
N ASP A 106 3.63 6.12 13.78
CA ASP A 106 4.89 6.41 13.10
C ASP A 106 5.87 6.96 14.14
N TRP A 107 6.77 6.08 14.59
CA TRP A 107 7.71 6.41 15.65
C TRP A 107 8.68 7.52 15.26
N ALA A 108 9.16 7.52 14.01
CA ALA A 108 10.09 8.53 13.53
C ALA A 108 9.47 9.93 13.50
N ASN A 109 8.16 10.02 13.17
CA ASN A 109 7.43 11.27 13.08
C ASN A 109 6.57 11.59 14.32
N ASN A 110 6.45 10.65 15.23
CA ASN A 110 5.66 10.80 16.47
C ASN A 110 4.18 11.15 16.20
N ASP A 111 3.55 10.44 15.27
CA ASP A 111 2.14 10.61 14.91
C ASP A 111 1.44 9.28 14.63
N ALA A 112 0.10 9.32 14.56
CA ALA A 112 -0.74 8.25 14.07
C ALA A 112 -1.32 8.66 12.70
N ARG A 113 -1.22 7.78 11.70
CA ARG A 113 -1.64 8.04 10.31
C ARG A 113 -2.73 7.09 9.87
N THR A 114 -3.66 7.56 9.04
CA THR A 114 -4.69 6.69 8.43
C THR A 114 -4.08 5.50 7.70
N GLU A 115 -2.93 5.67 7.07
CA GLU A 115 -2.14 4.60 6.47
C GLU A 115 -1.87 3.47 7.48
N GLY A 116 -1.20 3.78 8.60
CA GLY A 116 -0.87 2.78 9.62
C GLY A 116 -2.09 2.19 10.32
N MET A 117 -3.10 3.03 10.59
CA MET A 117 -4.37 2.58 11.20
C MET A 117 -5.08 1.56 10.30
N SER A 118 -5.22 1.85 9.01
CA SER A 118 -5.89 0.99 8.04
C SER A 118 -5.09 -0.29 7.73
N TYR A 119 -3.75 -0.21 7.68
CA TYR A 119 -2.87 -1.38 7.55
C TYR A 119 -2.93 -2.26 8.81
N GLY A 120 -2.96 -1.66 10.00
CA GLY A 120 -3.15 -2.39 11.26
C GLY A 120 -4.46 -3.15 11.27
N MET A 121 -5.56 -2.52 10.82
CA MET A 121 -6.86 -3.19 10.67
C MET A 121 -6.80 -4.30 9.62
N MET A 122 -6.14 -4.08 8.47
CA MET A 122 -6.00 -5.12 7.46
C MET A 122 -5.21 -6.32 7.98
N ILE A 123 -4.08 -6.11 8.64
CA ILE A 123 -3.31 -7.18 9.30
C ILE A 123 -4.19 -7.91 10.32
N ALA A 124 -4.89 -7.17 11.17
CA ALA A 124 -5.73 -7.74 12.22
C ALA A 124 -6.86 -8.60 11.65
N VAL A 125 -7.53 -8.16 10.56
CA VAL A 125 -8.57 -8.99 9.93
C VAL A 125 -7.98 -10.21 9.23
N GLN A 126 -6.81 -10.12 8.61
CA GLN A 126 -6.14 -11.28 8.02
C GLN A 126 -5.71 -12.30 9.06
N MET A 127 -5.24 -11.87 10.21
CA MET A 127 -4.76 -12.73 11.31
C MET A 127 -5.84 -13.13 12.35
N ASN A 128 -7.09 -12.75 12.13
CA ASN A 128 -8.21 -13.01 13.07
C ASN A 128 -8.07 -12.34 14.44
N LYS A 129 -7.52 -11.14 14.49
CA LYS A 129 -7.27 -10.35 15.70
C LYS A 129 -8.35 -9.26 15.82
N LYS A 130 -9.58 -9.68 16.17
CA LYS A 130 -10.75 -8.78 16.17
C LYS A 130 -10.64 -7.66 17.22
N HIS A 131 -10.00 -7.92 18.35
CA HIS A 131 -9.82 -6.92 19.41
C HIS A 131 -8.98 -5.73 18.92
N GLU A 132 -7.84 -6.00 18.32
CA GLU A 132 -6.94 -4.99 17.77
C GLU A 132 -7.61 -4.23 16.62
N PHE A 133 -8.36 -4.94 15.77
CA PHE A 133 -9.15 -4.34 14.70
C PHE A 133 -10.17 -3.32 15.23
N ASP A 134 -10.98 -3.74 16.17
CA ASP A 134 -12.05 -2.89 16.73
C ASP A 134 -11.48 -1.67 17.47
N ALA A 135 -10.37 -1.84 18.19
CA ALA A 135 -9.72 -0.76 18.91
C ALA A 135 -9.12 0.30 17.96
N LEU A 136 -8.48 -0.12 16.87
CA LEU A 136 -7.98 0.78 15.82
C LEU A 136 -9.13 1.52 15.12
N TRP A 137 -10.20 0.80 14.77
CA TRP A 137 -11.35 1.40 14.12
C TRP A 137 -12.09 2.40 15.03
N ASN A 138 -12.21 2.08 16.31
CA ASN A 138 -12.80 2.99 17.29
C ASN A 138 -11.96 4.27 17.44
N TRP A 139 -10.64 4.16 17.52
CA TRP A 139 -9.75 5.32 17.61
C TRP A 139 -9.85 6.20 16.37
N SER A 140 -9.86 5.61 15.18
CA SER A 140 -10.02 6.33 13.91
C SER A 140 -11.33 7.12 13.87
N ASN A 141 -12.45 6.51 14.30
CA ASN A 141 -13.74 7.19 14.37
C ASN A 141 -13.78 8.29 15.44
N THR A 142 -13.08 8.09 16.54
CA THR A 142 -13.12 9.03 17.69
C THR A 142 -12.29 10.28 17.40
N TYR A 143 -11.12 10.14 16.76
CA TYR A 143 -10.17 11.24 16.64
C TYR A 143 -9.91 11.71 15.21
N MET A 144 -9.90 10.79 14.23
CA MET A 144 -9.54 11.13 12.85
C MET A 144 -10.75 11.52 11.99
N LEU A 145 -11.94 10.99 12.27
CA LEU A 145 -13.14 11.29 11.46
C LEU A 145 -13.50 12.78 11.56
N ILE A 146 -13.44 13.48 10.45
CA ILE A 146 -13.76 14.91 10.36
C ILE A 146 -15.29 15.08 10.42
N THR A 147 -15.77 15.73 11.47
CA THR A 147 -17.21 15.96 11.70
C THR A 147 -17.59 17.44 11.73
N ASP A 148 -16.62 18.37 11.73
CA ASP A 148 -16.91 19.81 11.64
C ASP A 148 -17.45 20.13 10.23
N PRO A 149 -18.72 20.61 10.10
CA PRO A 149 -19.31 20.93 8.80
C PRO A 149 -18.65 22.11 8.09
N LYS A 150 -17.80 22.88 8.77
CA LYS A 150 -16.99 23.96 8.18
C LYS A 150 -15.68 23.47 7.59
N ASN A 151 -15.30 22.21 7.85
CA ASN A 151 -14.15 21.63 7.20
C ASN A 151 -14.57 21.08 5.83
N PRO A 152 -13.95 21.51 4.73
CA PRO A 152 -14.32 21.02 3.40
C PRO A 152 -14.14 19.52 3.22
N ASN A 153 -13.36 18.87 4.09
CA ASN A 153 -13.13 17.41 4.11
C ASN A 153 -14.08 16.65 5.06
N VAL A 154 -15.21 17.25 5.47
CA VAL A 154 -16.16 16.63 6.40
C VAL A 154 -16.62 15.24 5.90
N GLY A 155 -16.51 14.24 6.76
CA GLY A 155 -16.84 12.84 6.44
C GLY A 155 -15.66 11.98 6.01
N TYR A 156 -14.49 12.56 5.75
CA TYR A 156 -13.22 11.88 5.58
C TYR A 156 -12.45 11.78 6.90
N PHE A 157 -11.31 11.06 6.88
CA PHE A 157 -10.44 10.93 8.04
C PHE A 157 -9.20 11.81 7.90
N ALA A 158 -8.86 12.60 8.92
CA ALA A 158 -7.62 13.36 8.94
C ALA A 158 -6.42 12.39 8.88
N TRP A 159 -5.54 12.58 7.90
CA TRP A 159 -4.49 11.59 7.60
C TRP A 159 -3.44 11.45 8.71
N SER A 160 -3.26 12.48 9.56
CA SER A 160 -2.26 12.47 10.63
C SER A 160 -2.78 13.16 11.88
N MET A 161 -2.64 12.49 13.03
CA MET A 161 -2.98 12.95 14.36
C MET A 161 -1.79 12.80 15.29
N ASN A 162 -1.69 13.64 16.33
CA ASN A 162 -0.83 13.33 17.45
C ASN A 162 -1.37 12.09 18.18
N THR A 163 -0.51 11.40 18.92
CA THR A 163 -0.88 10.16 19.60
C THR A 163 -1.80 10.36 20.82
N ASP A 164 -1.99 11.61 21.24
CA ASP A 164 -3.01 12.02 22.21
C ASP A 164 -4.39 12.31 21.59
N GLY A 165 -4.52 12.16 20.26
CA GLY A 165 -5.75 12.42 19.52
C GLY A 165 -5.91 13.87 19.07
N THR A 166 -4.94 14.76 19.34
CA THR A 166 -5.00 16.14 18.82
C THR A 166 -4.60 16.20 17.34
N PRO A 167 -5.20 17.11 16.55
CA PRO A 167 -4.95 17.17 15.11
C PRO A 167 -3.52 17.53 14.72
N ARG A 168 -2.97 16.84 13.70
CA ARG A 168 -1.78 17.26 12.94
C ARG A 168 -2.12 17.62 11.50
N SER A 169 -3.24 17.13 11.02
CA SER A 169 -3.81 17.46 9.71
C SER A 169 -5.32 17.64 9.86
N THR A 170 -5.91 18.37 8.93
CA THR A 170 -7.37 18.56 8.82
C THR A 170 -7.91 18.08 7.47
N GLY A 171 -7.12 17.33 6.73
CA GLY A 171 -7.49 16.72 5.46
C GLY A 171 -7.02 15.28 5.37
N PRO A 172 -7.58 14.49 4.45
CA PRO A 172 -7.30 13.06 4.31
C PRO A 172 -6.15 12.76 3.35
N ALA A 173 -5.74 11.46 3.35
CA ALA A 173 -4.95 10.81 2.32
C ALA A 173 -5.71 9.55 1.87
N PRO A 174 -6.12 9.46 0.59
CA PRO A 174 -7.06 8.44 0.10
C PRO A 174 -6.68 6.98 0.33
N ASP A 175 -5.38 6.65 0.39
CA ASP A 175 -4.92 5.29 0.68
C ASP A 175 -5.45 4.76 2.03
N GLY A 176 -5.61 5.63 3.02
CA GLY A 176 -6.25 5.28 4.29
C GLY A 176 -7.68 4.82 4.12
N GLU A 177 -8.50 5.57 3.41
CA GLU A 177 -9.90 5.26 3.14
C GLU A 177 -10.07 3.99 2.32
N GLU A 178 -9.22 3.76 1.33
CA GLU A 178 -9.25 2.54 0.51
C GLU A 178 -9.01 1.28 1.37
N TYR A 179 -7.98 1.32 2.21
CA TYR A 179 -7.67 0.19 3.11
C TYR A 179 -8.69 0.05 4.24
N TYR A 180 -9.23 1.16 4.79
CA TYR A 180 -10.36 1.09 5.75
C TYR A 180 -11.56 0.39 5.14
N ALA A 181 -12.01 0.82 3.94
CA ALA A 181 -13.15 0.23 3.28
C ALA A 181 -12.95 -1.27 3.01
N MET A 182 -11.77 -1.68 2.53
CA MET A 182 -11.50 -3.09 2.26
C MET A 182 -11.40 -3.92 3.54
N ALA A 183 -10.72 -3.42 4.58
CA ALA A 183 -10.61 -4.11 5.86
C ALA A 183 -11.98 -4.28 6.53
N LEU A 184 -12.86 -3.28 6.44
CA LEU A 184 -14.22 -3.35 6.95
C LEU A 184 -15.08 -4.35 6.19
N LEU A 185 -15.00 -4.41 4.86
CA LEU A 185 -15.69 -5.44 4.06
C LEU A 185 -15.21 -6.85 4.44
N PHE A 186 -13.91 -7.04 4.62
CA PHE A 186 -13.38 -8.31 5.10
C PHE A 186 -13.86 -8.64 6.52
N ALA A 187 -13.92 -7.66 7.42
CA ALA A 187 -14.44 -7.84 8.78
C ALA A 187 -15.92 -8.25 8.77
N ALA A 188 -16.75 -7.58 7.96
CA ALA A 188 -18.16 -7.92 7.78
C ALA A 188 -18.35 -9.38 7.34
N HIS A 189 -17.55 -9.85 6.38
CA HIS A 189 -17.65 -11.21 5.87
C HIS A 189 -17.02 -12.24 6.80
N ARG A 190 -15.98 -11.88 7.53
CA ARG A 190 -15.28 -12.80 8.43
C ARG A 190 -15.97 -12.96 9.78
N TRP A 191 -16.40 -11.85 10.40
CA TRP A 191 -16.92 -11.81 11.77
C TRP A 191 -18.41 -11.47 11.84
N GLY A 192 -19.00 -10.99 10.75
CA GLY A 192 -20.36 -10.46 10.71
C GLY A 192 -20.43 -9.00 11.17
N ASN A 193 -21.59 -8.39 10.97
CA ASN A 193 -21.84 -7.01 11.35
C ASN A 193 -22.27 -6.89 12.80
N GLY A 194 -21.74 -5.90 13.51
CA GLY A 194 -22.22 -5.44 14.81
C GLY A 194 -23.21 -4.27 14.67
N THR A 195 -23.23 -3.39 15.67
CA THR A 195 -24.05 -2.17 15.71
C THR A 195 -23.18 -0.91 15.71
N GLY A 196 -23.73 0.23 15.28
CA GLY A 196 -23.04 1.51 15.26
C GLY A 196 -21.79 1.45 14.39
N ILE A 197 -20.64 1.90 14.89
CA ILE A 197 -19.38 1.87 14.13
C ILE A 197 -18.90 0.45 13.79
N TYR A 198 -19.43 -0.58 14.44
CA TYR A 198 -19.11 -1.98 14.18
C TYR A 198 -20.09 -2.67 13.22
N ASN A 199 -21.03 -1.92 12.60
CA ASN A 199 -21.72 -2.38 11.40
C ASN A 199 -20.76 -2.20 10.21
N TYR A 200 -19.79 -3.10 10.08
CA TYR A 200 -18.65 -2.97 9.19
C TYR A 200 -19.04 -2.76 7.72
N GLN A 201 -20.07 -3.48 7.24
CA GLN A 201 -20.57 -3.32 5.87
C GLN A 201 -21.07 -1.88 5.63
N GLU A 202 -21.88 -1.35 6.53
CA GLU A 202 -22.42 0.01 6.44
C GLU A 202 -21.29 1.06 6.48
N GLN A 203 -20.31 0.86 7.36
CA GLN A 203 -19.15 1.77 7.45
C GLN A 203 -18.30 1.75 6.19
N ALA A 204 -18.04 0.57 5.63
CA ALA A 204 -17.33 0.44 4.36
C ALA A 204 -18.08 1.14 3.22
N GLU A 205 -19.40 0.92 3.10
CA GLU A 205 -20.22 1.57 2.08
C GLU A 205 -20.26 3.10 2.24
N LYS A 206 -20.29 3.59 3.50
CA LYS A 206 -20.22 5.03 3.79
C LYS A 206 -18.92 5.64 3.28
N ILE A 207 -17.78 4.98 3.53
CA ILE A 207 -16.46 5.42 3.03
C ILE A 207 -16.47 5.42 1.49
N LEU A 208 -16.88 4.33 0.85
CA LEU A 208 -16.89 4.22 -0.61
C LEU A 208 -17.80 5.27 -1.27
N ARG A 209 -18.97 5.57 -0.69
CA ARG A 209 -19.83 6.66 -1.16
C ARG A 209 -19.17 8.02 -0.97
N GLY A 210 -18.49 8.26 0.15
CA GLY A 210 -17.70 9.47 0.38
C GLY A 210 -16.62 9.65 -0.68
N MET A 211 -15.84 8.62 -0.94
CA MET A 211 -14.79 8.65 -1.96
C MET A 211 -15.32 9.00 -3.36
N ARG A 212 -16.56 8.57 -3.67
CA ARG A 212 -17.19 8.75 -4.99
C ARG A 212 -18.03 10.02 -5.11
N HIS A 213 -18.72 10.44 -4.07
CA HIS A 213 -19.81 11.41 -4.13
C HIS A 213 -19.69 12.53 -3.12
N HIS A 214 -18.52 12.72 -2.49
CA HIS A 214 -18.32 13.85 -1.60
C HIS A 214 -18.68 15.16 -2.34
N PRO A 215 -19.51 16.03 -1.75
CA PRO A 215 -19.82 17.31 -2.37
C PRO A 215 -18.57 18.17 -2.53
N VAL A 216 -18.52 18.99 -3.57
CA VAL A 216 -17.45 19.98 -3.72
C VAL A 216 -17.72 21.14 -2.76
N ILE A 217 -16.87 21.26 -1.74
CA ILE A 217 -17.00 22.29 -0.69
C ILE A 217 -15.74 23.16 -0.74
N THR A 218 -15.94 24.48 -0.73
CA THR A 218 -14.85 25.47 -0.65
C THR A 218 -15.03 26.30 0.59
N GLU A 219 -14.02 26.25 1.47
CA GLU A 219 -14.01 27.03 2.71
C GLU A 219 -12.62 27.61 2.97
N THR A 220 -12.56 28.62 3.84
CA THR A 220 -11.30 29.22 4.27
C THR A 220 -11.07 28.93 5.76
N GLY A 221 -9.92 28.28 6.05
CA GLY A 221 -9.55 27.90 7.40
C GLY A 221 -9.26 29.05 8.36
N PRO A 222 -8.94 28.76 9.64
CA PRO A 222 -8.49 27.44 10.14
C PRO A 222 -9.63 26.44 10.36
N PHE A 223 -9.36 25.18 9.98
CA PHE A 223 -10.33 24.10 10.08
C PHE A 223 -10.21 23.32 11.39
N ARG A 224 -11.21 22.49 11.72
CA ARG A 224 -11.28 21.61 12.89
C ARG A 224 -11.58 20.20 12.43
N ILE A 225 -11.30 19.21 13.29
CA ILE A 225 -11.77 17.83 13.10
C ILE A 225 -13.20 17.72 13.62
N HIS A 226 -13.43 18.18 14.86
CA HIS A 226 -14.76 18.20 15.48
C HIS A 226 -15.22 19.63 15.73
N PRO A 227 -16.54 19.90 15.76
CA PRO A 227 -17.05 21.27 15.98
C PRO A 227 -16.58 21.95 17.26
N ASP A 228 -16.37 21.17 18.32
CA ASP A 228 -15.97 21.65 19.63
C ASP A 228 -14.44 21.75 19.84
N ASP A 229 -13.65 21.27 18.87
CA ASP A 229 -12.19 21.36 18.93
C ASP A 229 -11.71 22.82 18.84
N PRO A 230 -10.56 23.16 19.41
CA PRO A 230 -9.90 24.41 19.07
C PRO A 230 -9.54 24.41 17.58
N PRO A 231 -9.46 25.60 16.94
CA PRO A 231 -8.96 25.68 15.58
C PRO A 231 -7.58 25.07 15.48
N PHE A 232 -7.39 24.23 14.46
CA PHE A 232 -6.10 23.58 14.24
C PHE A 232 -4.98 24.60 14.04
N SER A 233 -3.88 24.41 14.76
CA SER A 233 -2.63 25.12 14.55
C SER A 233 -1.48 24.13 14.61
N PRO A 234 -0.67 24.00 13.57
CA PRO A 234 0.51 23.12 13.60
C PRO A 234 1.61 23.66 14.53
N VAL A 235 1.44 24.89 15.00
CA VAL A 235 2.36 25.56 15.92
C VAL A 235 1.84 25.36 17.33
N GLY A 236 2.30 24.32 18.03
CA GLY A 236 2.01 24.14 19.44
C GLY A 236 0.93 23.10 19.77
N GLY A 237 0.97 21.93 19.17
CA GLY A 237 0.26 20.78 19.76
C GLY A 237 0.78 20.53 21.17
N ASP A 238 -0.13 20.32 22.12
CA ASP A 238 0.25 19.99 23.49
C ASP A 238 0.98 18.64 23.51
N LEU A 239 2.28 18.69 23.74
CA LEU A 239 3.14 17.52 23.90
C LEU A 239 3.06 16.91 25.31
N SER A 240 2.15 17.39 26.15
CA SER A 240 2.04 17.02 27.58
C SER A 240 1.27 15.72 27.84
N SER A 241 0.78 15.02 26.80
CA SER A 241 0.17 13.69 26.99
C SER A 241 1.15 12.72 27.65
N PRO A 242 0.74 11.92 28.63
CA PRO A 242 1.58 10.90 29.24
C PRO A 242 2.27 9.99 28.22
N ASN A 243 1.57 9.61 27.16
CA ASN A 243 2.12 8.80 26.07
C ASN A 243 3.21 9.57 25.29
N ASN A 244 3.05 10.88 25.09
CA ASN A 244 4.07 11.70 24.46
C ASN A 244 5.30 11.85 25.37
N THR A 245 5.10 11.99 26.68
CA THR A 245 6.21 12.12 27.64
C THR A 245 7.07 10.86 27.67
N GLU A 246 6.45 9.67 27.72
CA GLU A 246 7.17 8.40 27.66
C GLU A 246 7.94 8.23 26.34
N ARG A 247 7.35 8.64 25.24
CA ARG A 247 7.97 8.55 23.90
C ARG A 247 9.09 9.58 23.70
N GLU A 248 8.92 10.80 24.17
CA GLU A 248 10.00 11.81 24.17
C GLU A 248 11.15 11.36 25.06
N GLN A 249 10.86 10.75 26.21
CA GLN A 249 11.89 10.15 27.04
C GLN A 249 12.60 9.01 26.33
N ALA A 250 11.86 8.12 25.71
CA ALA A 250 12.41 7.00 24.92
C ALA A 250 13.29 7.48 23.75
N ARG A 251 12.85 8.53 23.04
CA ARG A 251 13.67 9.15 21.98
C ARG A 251 14.94 9.79 22.55
N THR A 252 14.85 10.39 23.73
CA THR A 252 16.00 10.97 24.42
C THR A 252 16.99 9.88 24.81
N ASP A 253 16.51 8.79 25.38
CA ASP A 253 17.33 7.66 25.80
C ASP A 253 18.01 6.99 24.59
N LEU A 254 17.27 6.78 23.51
CA LEU A 254 17.80 6.27 22.25
C LEU A 254 18.81 7.23 21.60
N ALA A 255 18.59 8.54 21.70
CA ALA A 255 19.54 9.54 21.20
C ALA A 255 20.85 9.49 21.97
N ILE A 256 20.80 9.27 23.30
CA ILE A 256 21.98 9.11 24.16
C ILE A 256 22.74 7.83 23.77
N GLU A 257 22.03 6.71 23.59
CA GLU A 257 22.62 5.44 23.18
C GLU A 257 23.30 5.56 21.81
N LEU A 258 22.60 6.09 20.80
CA LEU A 258 23.14 6.30 19.46
C LEU A 258 24.35 7.24 19.46
N LYS A 259 24.34 8.27 20.30
CA LYS A 259 25.49 9.17 20.45
C LYS A 259 26.71 8.47 21.03
N GLY A 260 26.50 7.51 21.94
CA GLY A 260 27.55 6.64 22.45
C GLY A 260 28.19 5.78 21.36
N GLU A 261 27.42 5.43 20.33
CA GLU A 261 27.86 4.69 19.14
C GLU A 261 28.39 5.59 17.99
N GLY A 262 28.46 6.91 18.21
CA GLY A 262 28.85 7.86 17.16
C GLY A 262 27.78 8.08 16.08
N LYS A 263 26.53 7.73 16.38
CA LYS A 263 25.35 7.89 15.52
C LYS A 263 24.46 9.01 16.06
N SER A 264 23.52 9.48 15.24
CA SER A 264 22.48 10.43 15.63
C SER A 264 21.11 9.91 15.23
N LEU A 265 20.07 10.30 15.98
CA LEU A 265 18.70 10.12 15.53
C LEU A 265 18.50 10.84 14.19
N PRO A 266 17.88 10.20 13.19
CA PRO A 266 17.50 10.91 11.98
C PRO A 266 16.56 12.05 12.32
N GLU A 267 16.74 13.20 11.66
CA GLU A 267 15.78 14.29 11.77
C GLU A 267 14.41 13.83 11.23
N PRO A 268 13.30 14.17 11.89
CA PRO A 268 11.97 13.86 11.37
C PRO A 268 11.83 14.41 9.95
N GLU A 269 11.33 13.58 9.03
CA GLU A 269 11.14 13.97 7.62
C GLU A 269 10.14 15.11 7.47
N PHE A 270 9.20 15.20 8.40
CA PHE A 270 8.15 16.21 8.40
C PHE A 270 8.52 17.34 9.37
N ARG A 271 9.02 18.46 8.83
CA ARG A 271 9.18 19.70 9.59
C ARG A 271 7.84 20.42 9.65
N ARG A 272 7.36 20.72 10.85
CA ARG A 272 6.19 21.59 11.03
C ARG A 272 6.47 22.95 10.39
N PRO A 273 5.54 23.51 9.58
CA PRO A 273 5.71 24.84 9.03
C PRO A 273 5.80 25.88 10.18
N ASP A 274 6.56 26.94 9.96
CA ASP A 274 6.58 28.07 10.90
C ASP A 274 5.20 28.77 10.98
N ALA A 275 4.95 29.53 12.06
CA ALA A 275 3.69 30.20 12.30
C ALA A 275 3.25 31.12 11.14
N ALA A 276 4.19 31.78 10.47
CA ALA A 276 3.89 32.67 9.35
C ALA A 276 3.55 31.90 8.09
N ALA A 277 4.24 30.77 7.82
CA ALA A 277 3.89 29.87 6.71
C ALA A 277 2.53 29.25 6.94
N TRP A 278 2.21 28.84 8.16
CA TRP A 278 0.91 28.32 8.52
C TRP A 278 -0.21 29.36 8.36
N ALA A 279 -0.04 30.59 8.88
CA ALA A 279 -1.03 31.65 8.74
C ALA A 279 -1.35 31.94 7.26
N ARG A 280 -0.33 31.92 6.39
CA ARG A 280 -0.53 32.04 4.93
C ARG A 280 -1.29 30.85 4.34
N PHE A 281 -1.02 29.65 4.80
CA PHE A 281 -1.74 28.44 4.35
C PHE A 281 -3.19 28.47 4.84
N ALA A 282 -3.44 28.75 6.11
CA ALA A 282 -4.76 28.80 6.72
C ALA A 282 -5.66 29.92 6.18
N SER A 283 -5.08 30.95 5.53
CA SER A 283 -5.85 32.03 4.88
C SER A 283 -6.24 31.74 3.44
N ARG A 284 -5.82 30.61 2.86
CA ARG A 284 -6.18 30.24 1.49
C ARG A 284 -7.48 29.43 1.47
N PRO A 285 -8.35 29.65 0.49
CA PRO A 285 -9.46 28.75 0.25
C PRO A 285 -8.94 27.32 -0.01
N THR A 286 -9.59 26.35 0.59
CA THR A 286 -9.39 24.93 0.33
C THR A 286 -10.66 24.38 -0.28
N THR A 287 -10.54 23.70 -1.41
CA THR A 287 -11.67 23.07 -2.10
C THR A 287 -11.46 21.56 -2.04
N ALA A 288 -12.34 20.86 -1.34
CA ALA A 288 -12.35 19.41 -1.32
C ALA A 288 -13.56 18.87 -2.09
N GLY A 289 -13.44 17.66 -2.60
CA GLY A 289 -14.48 16.95 -3.33
C GLY A 289 -14.23 15.44 -3.29
N PRO A 290 -14.75 14.67 -4.27
CA PRO A 290 -14.54 13.24 -4.34
C PRO A 290 -13.04 12.86 -4.39
N MET A 291 -12.66 11.81 -3.67
CA MET A 291 -11.31 11.23 -3.77
C MET A 291 -11.07 10.55 -5.12
N MET A 292 -12.14 10.04 -5.73
CA MET A 292 -12.05 9.44 -7.07
C MET A 292 -12.33 10.51 -8.13
N GLU A 293 -11.38 10.69 -9.03
CA GLU A 293 -11.51 11.58 -10.17
C GLU A 293 -12.32 10.87 -11.27
N ALA A 294 -13.49 11.45 -11.62
CA ALA A 294 -14.48 10.77 -12.45
C ALA A 294 -14.14 10.76 -13.95
N GLU A 295 -13.44 11.77 -14.45
CA GLU A 295 -13.06 11.85 -15.87
C GLU A 295 -12.02 10.80 -16.25
N HIS A 296 -11.04 10.55 -15.34
CA HIS A 296 -9.97 9.58 -15.55
C HIS A 296 -10.24 8.23 -14.88
N ASN A 297 -11.26 8.11 -14.02
CA ASN A 297 -11.54 6.94 -13.18
C ASN A 297 -10.35 6.54 -12.30
N MET A 298 -9.68 7.52 -11.71
CA MET A 298 -8.48 7.37 -10.91
C MET A 298 -8.66 7.96 -9.51
N VAL A 299 -7.91 7.43 -8.55
CA VAL A 299 -7.79 8.02 -7.23
C VAL A 299 -6.95 9.31 -7.29
N ARG A 300 -7.35 10.35 -6.57
CA ARG A 300 -6.55 11.58 -6.38
C ARG A 300 -5.49 11.35 -5.31
N PHE A 301 -4.39 12.08 -5.38
CA PHE A 301 -3.41 12.09 -4.28
C PHE A 301 -3.99 12.70 -2.99
N VAL A 302 -4.78 13.76 -3.14
CA VAL A 302 -5.62 14.35 -2.09
C VAL A 302 -6.94 14.80 -2.74
N PRO A 303 -8.06 14.92 -2.00
CA PRO A 303 -9.36 15.28 -2.58
C PRO A 303 -9.47 16.76 -2.97
N ASP A 304 -8.38 17.40 -3.34
CA ASP A 304 -8.36 18.75 -3.92
C ASP A 304 -8.83 18.68 -5.38
N VAL A 305 -9.99 19.24 -5.65
CA VAL A 305 -10.60 19.26 -6.99
C VAL A 305 -9.76 20.06 -8.00
N GLY A 306 -8.94 21.00 -7.54
CA GLY A 306 -7.97 21.72 -8.37
C GLY A 306 -6.65 20.98 -8.59
N GLY A 307 -6.40 19.90 -7.83
CA GLY A 307 -5.17 19.10 -7.92
C GLY A 307 -5.25 18.08 -9.05
N GLY A 308 -4.34 18.15 -10.02
CA GLY A 308 -4.30 17.27 -11.20
C GLY A 308 -3.34 16.09 -11.03
N ASN A 309 -3.23 15.48 -9.83
CA ASN A 309 -2.26 14.41 -9.61
C ASN A 309 -2.83 13.24 -8.79
N THR A 310 -2.18 12.10 -8.96
CA THR A 310 -2.42 10.83 -8.30
C THR A 310 -1.08 10.26 -7.82
N ASP A 311 -1.14 9.18 -7.07
CA ASP A 311 0.01 8.35 -6.68
C ASP A 311 -0.19 6.94 -7.22
N ALA A 312 0.81 6.39 -7.88
CA ALA A 312 0.72 5.02 -8.41
C ALA A 312 0.52 3.98 -7.29
N SER A 313 1.01 4.26 -6.08
CA SER A 313 0.84 3.38 -4.92
C SER A 313 -0.56 3.41 -4.31
N TYR A 314 -1.39 4.40 -4.68
CA TYR A 314 -2.79 4.47 -4.25
C TYR A 314 -3.71 3.66 -5.17
N HIS A 315 -3.26 3.28 -6.36
CA HIS A 315 -4.05 2.44 -7.26
C HIS A 315 -4.11 1.00 -6.75
N LEU A 316 -5.29 0.54 -6.39
CA LEU A 316 -5.56 -0.77 -5.79
C LEU A 316 -6.55 -1.59 -6.62
N PRO A 317 -6.20 -1.97 -7.88
CA PRO A 317 -7.12 -2.68 -8.77
C PRO A 317 -7.69 -3.96 -8.15
N ALA A 318 -6.92 -4.67 -7.33
CA ALA A 318 -7.39 -5.83 -6.59
C ALA A 318 -8.61 -5.52 -5.69
N PHE A 319 -8.56 -4.38 -4.99
CA PHE A 319 -9.65 -3.93 -4.12
C PHE A 319 -10.81 -3.35 -4.92
N TYR A 320 -10.53 -2.60 -5.99
CA TYR A 320 -11.57 -2.01 -6.86
C TYR A 320 -12.46 -3.09 -7.49
N GLU A 321 -11.90 -4.23 -7.87
CA GLU A 321 -12.68 -5.39 -8.31
C GLU A 321 -13.62 -5.92 -7.23
N LEU A 322 -13.23 -5.87 -5.96
CA LEU A 322 -14.07 -6.27 -4.84
C LEU A 322 -15.09 -5.17 -4.51
N PHE A 323 -14.73 -3.89 -4.58
CA PHE A 323 -15.67 -2.78 -4.45
C PHE A 323 -16.76 -2.81 -5.54
N ALA A 324 -16.39 -3.20 -6.77
CA ALA A 324 -17.35 -3.43 -7.84
C ALA A 324 -18.37 -4.55 -7.55
N ARG A 325 -18.04 -5.47 -6.64
CA ARG A 325 -18.90 -6.61 -6.29
C ARG A 325 -19.67 -6.41 -4.98
N TRP A 326 -19.02 -5.79 -4.01
CA TRP A 326 -19.50 -5.73 -2.64
C TRP A 326 -19.84 -4.34 -2.13
N GLY A 327 -19.36 -3.32 -2.81
CA GLY A 327 -19.65 -1.93 -2.52
C GLY A 327 -21.03 -1.47 -2.99
N PRO A 328 -21.32 -0.16 -2.85
CA PRO A 328 -22.56 0.45 -3.28
C PRO A 328 -22.92 0.09 -4.72
N VAL A 329 -24.18 -0.31 -4.93
CA VAL A 329 -24.65 -0.84 -6.24
C VAL A 329 -24.51 0.22 -7.34
N GLU A 330 -24.74 1.47 -7.00
CA GLU A 330 -24.66 2.63 -7.90
C GLU A 330 -23.25 2.89 -8.45
N ASP A 331 -22.20 2.41 -7.76
CA ASP A 331 -20.80 2.67 -8.12
C ASP A 331 -20.06 1.47 -8.71
N ARG A 332 -20.71 0.33 -8.87
CA ARG A 332 -20.06 -0.92 -9.29
C ARG A 332 -19.36 -0.82 -10.64
N ASP A 333 -19.98 -0.20 -11.62
CA ASP A 333 -19.41 -0.03 -12.95
C ASP A 333 -18.20 0.91 -12.92
N PHE A 334 -18.25 1.93 -12.06
CA PHE A 334 -17.10 2.82 -11.86
C PHE A 334 -15.91 2.07 -11.29
N TRP A 335 -16.10 1.29 -10.22
CA TRP A 335 -15.00 0.54 -9.59
C TRP A 335 -14.40 -0.49 -10.52
N ALA A 336 -15.23 -1.19 -11.33
CA ALA A 336 -14.73 -2.10 -12.36
C ALA A 336 -13.87 -1.38 -13.41
N THR A 337 -14.29 -0.17 -13.84
CA THR A 337 -13.52 0.66 -14.76
C THR A 337 -12.22 1.16 -14.12
N ALA A 338 -12.27 1.63 -12.87
CA ALA A 338 -11.11 2.10 -12.14
C ALA A 338 -10.04 1.00 -11.97
N ALA A 339 -10.46 -0.26 -11.79
CA ALA A 339 -9.53 -1.38 -11.75
C ALA A 339 -8.78 -1.56 -13.09
N ASP A 340 -9.51 -1.50 -14.22
CA ASP A 340 -8.89 -1.62 -15.55
C ASP A 340 -7.98 -0.42 -15.86
N VAL A 341 -8.40 0.80 -15.50
CA VAL A 341 -7.60 2.02 -15.66
C VAL A 341 -6.32 1.94 -14.83
N SER A 342 -6.39 1.41 -13.61
CA SER A 342 -5.22 1.25 -12.74
C SER A 342 -4.18 0.29 -13.33
N ARG A 343 -4.61 -0.82 -13.93
CA ARG A 343 -3.71 -1.76 -14.64
C ARG A 343 -2.98 -1.06 -15.80
N ASP A 344 -3.69 -0.28 -16.60
CA ASP A 344 -3.11 0.51 -17.69
C ASP A 344 -2.16 1.60 -17.15
N PHE A 345 -2.52 2.19 -16.01
CA PHE A 345 -1.72 3.24 -15.39
C PHE A 345 -0.37 2.72 -14.87
N PHE A 346 -0.30 1.56 -14.25
CA PHE A 346 0.96 0.95 -13.83
C PHE A 346 1.96 0.80 -14.97
N VAL A 347 1.48 0.34 -16.13
CA VAL A 347 2.33 0.22 -17.34
C VAL A 347 2.84 1.59 -17.79
N LYS A 348 1.99 2.61 -17.69
CA LYS A 348 2.27 3.96 -18.18
C LYS A 348 3.30 4.71 -17.32
N VAL A 349 3.25 4.52 -15.99
CA VAL A 349 4.08 5.30 -15.05
C VAL A 349 5.41 4.64 -14.71
N THR A 350 5.55 3.34 -14.93
CA THR A 350 6.80 2.63 -14.63
C THR A 350 7.86 2.88 -15.70
N SER A 351 9.08 3.15 -15.27
CA SER A 351 10.23 3.29 -16.16
C SER A 351 10.50 2.00 -16.95
N PRO A 352 10.59 2.04 -18.26
CA PRO A 352 10.81 0.84 -19.08
C PRO A 352 12.16 0.15 -18.79
N GLY A 353 13.18 0.90 -18.36
CA GLY A 353 14.50 0.36 -18.07
C GLY A 353 14.66 -0.21 -16.66
N THR A 354 13.94 0.34 -15.68
CA THR A 354 14.12 -0.01 -14.27
C THR A 354 12.87 -0.61 -13.59
N GLY A 355 11.67 -0.39 -14.16
CA GLY A 355 10.41 -0.75 -13.51
C GLY A 355 10.02 0.17 -12.33
N LEU A 356 10.79 1.22 -12.06
CA LEU A 356 10.53 2.16 -10.99
C LEU A 356 9.40 3.13 -11.36
N ALA A 357 8.46 3.36 -10.46
CA ALA A 357 7.42 4.39 -10.57
C ALA A 357 7.82 5.62 -9.75
N PRO A 358 7.51 6.85 -10.18
CA PRO A 358 7.69 8.02 -9.33
C PRO A 358 6.68 8.03 -8.20
N ASP A 359 7.01 8.74 -7.15
CA ASP A 359 6.18 8.88 -5.95
C ASP A 359 4.83 9.59 -6.25
N ARG A 360 4.78 10.42 -7.28
CA ARG A 360 3.55 11.09 -7.75
C ARG A 360 3.54 11.30 -9.25
N ASN A 361 2.33 11.20 -9.81
CA ASN A 361 2.07 11.35 -11.24
C ASN A 361 0.88 12.28 -11.51
N HIS A 362 0.85 12.89 -12.67
CA HIS A 362 -0.38 13.42 -13.23
C HIS A 362 -1.27 12.28 -13.75
N PHE A 363 -2.56 12.52 -13.93
CA PHE A 363 -3.50 11.50 -14.45
C PHE A 363 -3.15 11.02 -15.87
N ASP A 364 -2.41 11.81 -16.64
CA ASP A 364 -1.90 11.40 -17.94
C ASP A 364 -0.68 10.46 -17.84
N GLY A 365 -0.19 10.17 -16.63
CA GLY A 365 0.96 9.30 -16.34
C GLY A 365 2.31 10.02 -16.34
N SER A 366 2.37 11.31 -16.71
CA SER A 366 3.60 12.08 -16.57
C SER A 366 3.97 12.26 -15.10
N PRO A 367 5.26 12.21 -14.73
CA PRO A 367 5.68 12.37 -13.34
C PRO A 367 5.48 13.81 -12.87
N VAL A 368 5.08 13.98 -11.61
CA VAL A 368 5.10 15.30 -10.96
C VAL A 368 6.56 15.73 -10.81
N LEU A 369 6.82 17.02 -11.09
CA LEU A 369 8.15 17.57 -10.94
C LEU A 369 8.36 18.17 -9.55
N GLY A 370 9.51 17.87 -8.96
CA GLY A 370 9.98 18.50 -7.73
C GLY A 370 10.36 19.97 -7.95
N ARG A 371 10.74 20.65 -6.88
CA ARG A 371 11.15 22.07 -6.93
C ARG A 371 12.41 22.31 -7.77
N ASP A 372 13.20 21.28 -8.00
CA ASP A 372 14.41 21.28 -8.84
C ASP A 372 14.10 21.01 -10.33
N GLY A 373 12.83 20.88 -10.71
CA GLY A 373 12.37 20.61 -12.07
C GLY A 373 12.59 19.16 -12.52
N ARG A 374 12.98 18.26 -11.64
CA ARG A 374 13.15 16.83 -11.94
C ARG A 374 11.90 16.05 -11.51
N PRO A 375 11.64 14.89 -12.12
CA PRO A 375 10.63 13.96 -11.60
C PRO A 375 10.86 13.66 -10.12
N VAL A 376 9.78 13.62 -9.34
CA VAL A 376 9.86 13.06 -7.98
C VAL A 376 10.42 11.65 -8.05
N PRO A 377 11.32 11.26 -7.15
CA PRO A 377 12.00 9.98 -7.22
C PRO A 377 11.09 8.81 -6.89
N PHE A 378 11.57 7.60 -7.16
CA PHE A 378 11.07 6.39 -6.54
C PHE A 378 11.52 6.38 -5.07
N SER A 379 10.55 6.44 -4.14
CA SER A 379 10.79 6.49 -2.69
C SER A 379 9.52 6.15 -1.90
N TYR A 380 9.67 5.65 -0.70
CA TYR A 380 8.58 5.42 0.28
C TYR A 380 7.27 4.86 -0.32
N ASP A 381 6.28 5.74 -0.58
CA ASP A 381 4.96 5.33 -1.07
C ASP A 381 5.05 4.53 -2.36
N SER A 382 5.93 4.92 -3.27
CA SER A 382 6.09 4.20 -4.54
C SER A 382 6.61 2.76 -4.41
N TRP A 383 7.18 2.34 -3.25
CA TRP A 383 7.57 0.94 -3.02
C TRP A 383 6.36 0.01 -3.09
N ARG A 384 5.19 0.48 -2.64
CA ARG A 384 3.94 -0.29 -2.62
C ARG A 384 3.38 -0.59 -4.00
N THR A 385 3.77 0.17 -5.02
CA THR A 385 3.25 0.01 -6.38
C THR A 385 3.45 -1.42 -6.90
N ALA A 386 4.63 -2.02 -6.65
CA ALA A 386 4.91 -3.40 -7.05
C ALA A 386 4.04 -4.43 -6.30
N SER A 387 3.77 -4.19 -5.03
CA SER A 387 2.84 -5.02 -4.26
C SER A 387 1.42 -4.95 -4.84
N ASN A 388 0.95 -3.74 -5.20
CA ASN A 388 -0.42 -3.51 -5.63
C ASN A 388 -0.76 -4.25 -6.94
N TRP A 389 0.08 -4.14 -7.98
CA TRP A 389 -0.18 -4.90 -9.22
C TRP A 389 0.01 -6.40 -9.02
N SER A 390 0.90 -6.82 -8.11
CA SER A 390 1.14 -8.24 -7.90
C SER A 390 0.05 -8.92 -7.10
N VAL A 391 -0.59 -8.21 -6.17
CA VAL A 391 -1.80 -8.67 -5.49
C VAL A 391 -2.96 -8.75 -6.48
N ASP A 392 -3.10 -7.79 -7.38
CA ASP A 392 -4.10 -7.83 -8.45
C ASP A 392 -3.91 -9.05 -9.35
N TYR A 393 -2.69 -9.27 -9.81
CA TYR A 393 -2.37 -10.48 -10.58
C TYR A 393 -2.71 -11.76 -9.83
N SER A 394 -2.27 -11.87 -8.59
CA SER A 394 -2.53 -13.05 -7.75
C SER A 394 -4.02 -13.30 -7.53
N TRP A 395 -4.81 -12.25 -7.31
CA TRP A 395 -6.23 -12.41 -7.03
C TRP A 395 -7.09 -12.57 -8.26
N TRP A 396 -6.76 -11.87 -9.36
CA TRP A 396 -7.63 -11.78 -10.54
C TRP A 396 -7.05 -12.41 -11.80
N HIS A 397 -5.74 -12.41 -11.97
CA HIS A 397 -5.03 -12.88 -13.15
C HIS A 397 -5.64 -12.35 -14.46
N LYS A 398 -5.88 -11.03 -14.49
CA LYS A 398 -6.55 -10.34 -15.60
C LYS A 398 -5.60 -9.64 -16.55
N ASP A 399 -4.39 -9.32 -16.12
CA ASP A 399 -3.43 -8.56 -16.91
C ASP A 399 -2.01 -9.15 -16.82
N SER A 400 -1.56 -9.80 -17.89
CA SER A 400 -0.23 -10.42 -17.93
C SER A 400 0.92 -9.42 -17.98
N ARG A 401 0.65 -8.11 -18.22
CA ARG A 401 1.68 -7.06 -18.15
C ARG A 401 2.22 -6.88 -16.73
N GLU A 402 1.45 -7.23 -15.70
CA GLU A 402 1.87 -7.18 -14.31
C GLU A 402 3.04 -8.13 -14.03
N THR A 403 3.14 -9.26 -14.77
CA THR A 403 4.33 -10.12 -14.77
C THR A 403 5.56 -9.36 -15.28
N LEU A 404 5.42 -8.63 -16.39
CA LEU A 404 6.52 -7.87 -16.98
C LEU A 404 6.99 -6.73 -16.07
N LEU A 405 6.05 -6.06 -15.37
CA LEU A 405 6.37 -5.02 -14.41
C LEU A 405 7.16 -5.59 -13.22
N SER A 406 6.73 -6.72 -12.69
CA SER A 406 7.42 -7.42 -11.60
C SER A 406 8.82 -7.88 -12.00
N ASP A 407 8.95 -8.54 -13.14
CA ASP A 407 10.26 -8.99 -13.66
C ASP A 407 11.23 -7.81 -13.83
N ARG A 408 10.73 -6.68 -14.33
CA ARG A 408 11.54 -5.50 -14.61
C ARG A 408 12.10 -4.86 -13.35
N ILE A 409 11.25 -4.60 -12.34
CA ILE A 409 11.72 -4.00 -11.09
C ILE A 409 12.62 -4.95 -10.30
N GLN A 410 12.30 -6.25 -10.25
CA GLN A 410 13.14 -7.23 -9.57
C GLN A 410 14.51 -7.37 -10.23
N LYS A 411 14.56 -7.49 -11.55
CA LYS A 411 15.81 -7.54 -12.32
C LYS A 411 16.68 -6.30 -12.07
N PHE A 412 16.07 -5.10 -12.08
CA PHE A 412 16.80 -3.87 -11.77
C PHE A 412 17.41 -3.92 -10.37
N LEU A 413 16.62 -4.20 -9.34
CA LEU A 413 17.09 -4.18 -7.96
C LEU A 413 18.11 -5.29 -7.66
N VAL A 414 17.96 -6.48 -8.25
CA VAL A 414 18.98 -7.54 -8.19
C VAL A 414 20.30 -7.06 -8.81
N SER A 415 20.25 -6.31 -9.91
CA SER A 415 21.46 -5.73 -10.51
C SER A 415 22.16 -4.70 -9.62
N GLN A 416 21.44 -4.08 -8.68
CA GLN A 416 22.00 -3.19 -7.65
C GLN A 416 22.55 -3.96 -6.42
N GLY A 417 22.36 -5.29 -6.38
CA GLY A 417 22.73 -6.17 -5.29
C GLY A 417 21.57 -6.40 -4.32
N ILE A 418 21.09 -7.64 -4.22
CA ILE A 418 19.89 -8.02 -3.46
C ILE A 418 19.92 -7.63 -1.97
N SER A 419 21.09 -7.58 -1.35
CA SER A 419 21.28 -7.21 0.06
C SER A 419 21.83 -5.79 0.25
N THR A 420 21.96 -5.00 -0.83
CA THR A 420 22.62 -3.69 -0.80
C THR A 420 21.91 -2.61 -1.59
N PHE A 421 20.89 -2.93 -2.39
CA PHE A 421 20.11 -1.92 -3.07
C PHE A 421 19.53 -0.92 -2.07
N VAL A 422 19.41 0.34 -2.47
CA VAL A 422 18.99 1.40 -1.58
C VAL A 422 17.50 1.71 -1.72
N ASP A 423 16.96 2.47 -0.79
CA ASP A 423 15.52 2.72 -0.69
C ASP A 423 15.02 3.88 -1.56
N ARG A 424 15.92 4.63 -2.22
CA ARG A 424 15.54 5.76 -3.07
C ARG A 424 16.38 5.79 -4.34
N TYR A 425 15.71 5.98 -5.47
CA TYR A 425 16.31 6.07 -6.79
C TYR A 425 15.67 7.15 -7.64
N THR A 426 16.45 7.74 -8.55
CA THR A 426 15.87 8.40 -9.73
C THR A 426 15.23 7.35 -10.63
N LEU A 427 14.32 7.74 -11.52
CA LEU A 427 13.62 6.78 -12.39
C LEU A 427 14.56 6.08 -13.39
N ASP A 428 15.71 6.70 -13.70
CA ASP A 428 16.79 6.11 -14.51
C ASP A 428 17.75 5.24 -13.69
N GLY A 429 17.47 5.01 -12.40
CA GLY A 429 18.17 4.03 -11.55
C GLY A 429 19.38 4.55 -10.79
N LYS A 430 19.58 5.88 -10.66
CA LYS A 430 20.66 6.41 -9.83
C LYS A 430 20.28 6.41 -8.36
N PRO A 431 21.11 5.89 -7.45
CA PRO A 431 20.83 5.87 -6.02
C PRO A 431 20.79 7.30 -5.46
N LEU A 432 19.82 7.56 -4.57
CA LEU A 432 19.62 8.84 -3.89
C LEU A 432 19.75 8.73 -2.35
N SER A 433 20.07 7.54 -1.85
CA SER A 433 20.27 7.26 -0.43
C SER A 433 21.36 6.21 -0.26
N THR A 434 21.64 5.83 0.99
CA THR A 434 22.53 4.72 1.34
C THR A 434 21.82 3.67 2.20
N ARG A 435 20.53 3.88 2.50
CA ARG A 435 19.73 2.99 3.35
C ARG A 435 19.21 1.81 2.53
N HIS A 436 19.39 0.59 3.04
CA HIS A 436 18.72 -0.61 2.57
C HIS A 436 17.50 -0.86 3.45
N SER A 437 16.30 -0.48 2.98
CA SER A 437 15.07 -0.53 3.77
C SER A 437 14.45 -1.91 3.80
N VAL A 438 14.05 -2.36 5.00
CA VAL A 438 13.27 -3.58 5.18
C VAL A 438 11.91 -3.49 4.51
N GLY A 439 11.25 -2.33 4.58
CA GLY A 439 9.95 -2.10 3.94
C GLY A 439 10.01 -2.22 2.42
N MET A 440 11.07 -1.67 1.80
CA MET A 440 11.26 -1.80 0.36
C MET A 440 11.58 -3.24 -0.06
N VAL A 441 12.46 -3.94 0.67
CA VAL A 441 12.70 -5.38 0.44
C VAL A 441 11.38 -6.15 0.49
N ALA A 442 10.58 -5.91 1.53
CA ALA A 442 9.33 -6.60 1.75
C ALA A 442 8.31 -6.32 0.63
N ALA A 443 8.05 -5.05 0.32
CA ALA A 443 7.10 -4.66 -0.71
C ALA A 443 7.49 -5.18 -2.11
N THR A 444 8.80 -5.14 -2.45
CA THR A 444 9.26 -5.65 -3.74
C THR A 444 9.22 -7.19 -3.81
N THR A 445 9.36 -7.89 -2.66
CA THR A 445 9.20 -9.35 -2.61
C THR A 445 7.79 -9.79 -2.95
N VAL A 446 6.75 -9.00 -2.58
CA VAL A 446 5.36 -9.26 -3.02
C VAL A 446 5.26 -9.29 -4.54
N GLY A 447 6.14 -8.56 -5.24
CA GLY A 447 6.32 -8.62 -6.69
C GLY A 447 6.44 -10.06 -7.24
N GLY A 448 6.99 -10.98 -6.44
CA GLY A 448 7.10 -12.41 -6.79
C GLY A 448 5.78 -13.11 -7.05
N LEU A 449 4.65 -12.60 -6.52
CA LEU A 449 3.32 -13.16 -6.81
C LEU A 449 2.94 -13.03 -8.29
N ALA A 450 3.45 -12.01 -8.98
CA ALA A 450 3.22 -11.79 -10.40
C ALA A 450 4.45 -12.11 -11.27
N ALA A 451 5.66 -12.08 -10.72
CA ALA A 451 6.89 -12.31 -11.46
C ALA A 451 6.97 -13.68 -12.10
N THR A 452 7.75 -13.79 -13.17
CA THR A 452 8.14 -15.07 -13.74
C THR A 452 8.98 -15.84 -12.70
N PRO A 453 8.58 -17.08 -12.33
CA PRO A 453 9.36 -17.89 -11.41
C PRO A 453 10.80 -18.08 -11.90
N GLY A 454 11.78 -17.73 -11.06
CA GLY A 454 13.19 -17.79 -11.45
C GLY A 454 14.13 -17.19 -10.40
N ALA A 455 15.41 -17.02 -10.80
CA ALA A 455 16.46 -16.62 -9.89
C ALA A 455 16.24 -15.27 -9.20
N ASP A 456 15.68 -14.29 -9.89
CA ASP A 456 15.45 -12.95 -9.34
C ASP A 456 14.33 -12.99 -8.30
N GLU A 457 13.19 -13.63 -8.61
CA GLU A 457 12.09 -13.85 -7.68
C GLU A 457 12.54 -14.62 -6.43
N GLN A 458 13.27 -15.72 -6.62
CA GLN A 458 13.82 -16.53 -5.52
C GLN A 458 14.76 -15.72 -4.62
N ALA A 459 15.61 -14.88 -5.20
CA ALA A 459 16.52 -14.02 -4.45
C ALA A 459 15.76 -13.06 -3.51
N PHE A 460 14.64 -12.49 -3.97
CA PHE A 460 13.79 -11.63 -3.13
C PHE A 460 13.10 -12.39 -2.01
N VAL A 461 12.55 -13.57 -2.29
CA VAL A 461 11.88 -14.42 -1.29
C VAL A 461 12.86 -14.81 -0.19
N GLU A 462 14.06 -15.27 -0.55
CA GLU A 462 15.11 -15.60 0.39
C GLU A 462 15.66 -14.38 1.15
N GLN A 463 15.73 -13.21 0.50
CA GLN A 463 16.13 -11.97 1.18
C GLN A 463 15.10 -11.60 2.25
N LEU A 464 13.80 -11.61 1.93
CA LEU A 464 12.73 -11.33 2.90
C LEU A 464 12.72 -12.35 4.04
N TRP A 465 12.92 -13.63 3.71
CA TRP A 465 12.98 -14.68 4.72
C TRP A 465 14.08 -14.44 5.76
N ARG A 466 15.25 -13.99 5.33
CA ARG A 466 16.41 -13.70 6.20
C ARG A 466 16.33 -12.35 6.90
N THR A 467 15.52 -11.44 6.37
CA THR A 467 15.40 -10.08 6.92
C THR A 467 14.77 -10.14 8.31
N PRO A 468 15.40 -9.50 9.31
CA PRO A 468 14.86 -9.43 10.67
C PRO A 468 13.61 -8.53 10.72
N ILE A 469 12.78 -8.73 11.75
CA ILE A 469 11.65 -7.84 12.03
C ILE A 469 12.23 -6.45 12.38
N PRO A 470 11.71 -5.36 11.79
CA PRO A 470 12.21 -4.02 12.05
C PRO A 470 12.10 -3.60 13.52
N VAL A 471 13.09 -2.86 13.97
CA VAL A 471 13.17 -2.23 15.30
C VAL A 471 13.61 -0.77 15.18
N GLY A 472 13.48 -0.01 16.25
CA GLY A 472 13.94 1.38 16.31
C GLY A 472 13.03 2.37 15.57
N ASP A 473 13.55 3.51 15.19
CA ASP A 473 12.77 4.64 14.66
C ASP A 473 12.01 4.32 13.35
N GLN A 474 12.59 3.51 12.49
CA GLN A 474 12.01 3.19 11.18
C GLN A 474 11.03 2.00 11.21
N ARG A 475 10.74 1.44 12.41
CA ARG A 475 9.93 0.23 12.55
C ARG A 475 8.46 0.38 12.11
N TYR A 476 7.95 1.61 12.01
CA TYR A 476 6.56 1.85 11.59
C TYR A 476 6.35 1.42 10.14
N PHE A 477 6.84 2.18 9.18
CA PHE A 477 6.58 1.90 7.77
C PHE A 477 7.22 0.59 7.31
N ASP A 478 8.50 0.39 7.67
CA ASP A 478 9.20 -0.87 7.39
C ASP A 478 8.49 -2.08 8.02
N GLY A 479 8.01 -1.98 9.26
CA GLY A 479 7.35 -3.09 9.97
C GLY A 479 5.96 -3.41 9.43
N MET A 480 5.17 -2.38 9.10
CA MET A 480 3.85 -2.58 8.52
C MET A 480 3.96 -3.26 7.15
N LEU A 481 4.85 -2.76 6.28
CA LEU A 481 5.10 -3.41 4.99
C LEU A 481 5.70 -4.82 5.15
N TYR A 482 6.60 -5.02 6.12
CA TYR A 482 7.17 -6.33 6.40
C TYR A 482 6.11 -7.37 6.77
N LEU A 483 5.25 -7.08 7.73
CA LEU A 483 4.23 -8.03 8.17
C LEU A 483 3.17 -8.27 7.10
N MET A 484 2.72 -7.22 6.40
CA MET A 484 1.80 -7.39 5.26
C MET A 484 2.42 -8.26 4.17
N SER A 485 3.70 -8.03 3.84
CA SER A 485 4.40 -8.82 2.82
C SER A 485 4.62 -10.28 3.23
N LEU A 486 4.85 -10.56 4.51
CA LEU A 486 4.87 -11.95 5.00
C LEU A 486 3.51 -12.64 4.76
N LEU A 487 2.40 -11.95 5.04
CA LEU A 487 1.05 -12.48 4.78
C LEU A 487 0.79 -12.69 3.28
N HIS A 488 1.21 -11.75 2.43
CA HIS A 488 1.09 -11.89 0.98
C HIS A 488 1.90 -13.08 0.44
N CYS A 489 3.18 -13.15 0.83
CA CYS A 489 4.11 -14.16 0.31
C CYS A 489 3.85 -15.58 0.86
N SER A 490 3.15 -15.71 1.99
CA SER A 490 2.72 -17.01 2.55
C SER A 490 1.37 -17.52 2.00
N GLY A 491 0.66 -16.70 1.20
CA GLY A 491 -0.70 -17.01 0.77
C GLY A 491 -1.75 -16.86 1.86
N ASP A 492 -1.43 -16.20 2.98
CA ASP A 492 -2.34 -15.96 4.09
C ASP A 492 -3.03 -14.58 4.02
N PHE A 493 -2.65 -13.73 3.07
CA PHE A 493 -3.40 -12.52 2.72
C PHE A 493 -4.55 -12.91 1.77
N ARG A 494 -5.72 -13.15 2.33
CA ARG A 494 -6.85 -13.79 1.64
C ARG A 494 -8.03 -12.87 1.41
N ILE A 495 -8.79 -13.17 0.38
CA ILE A 495 -10.09 -12.57 0.11
C ILE A 495 -11.12 -13.20 1.07
N TRP A 496 -11.66 -12.40 1.96
CA TRP A 496 -12.78 -12.79 2.82
C TRP A 496 -14.07 -12.35 2.14
N GLY A 497 -14.69 -13.26 1.39
CA GLY A 497 -15.94 -13.00 0.66
C GLY A 497 -17.19 -13.27 1.49
N PRO A 498 -18.39 -12.86 1.02
CA PRO A 498 -19.66 -13.19 1.65
C PRO A 498 -19.83 -14.70 1.81
N ARG A 499 -20.36 -15.12 2.96
CA ARG A 499 -20.67 -16.52 3.26
C ARG A 499 -21.98 -16.94 2.64
#